data_434c95c41f94c8e97e2354728e30ab5a
#
_entry.id   434c95c41f94c8e97e2354728e30ab5a
#
_cell.length_a   1.000
_cell.length_b   1.000
_cell.length_c   1.000
_cell.angle_alpha   90.00
_cell.angle_beta   90.00
_cell.angle_gamma   90.00
#
_symmetry.space_group_name_H-M   'P 1'
#
loop_
_entity.id
_entity.type
_entity.pdbx_description
1 polymer ?
#
loop_
_entity_poly.entity_id
_entity_poly.type
_entity_poly.pdbx_seq_one_letter_code
_entity_poly.pdbx_strand_id
1 'polypeptide(L)'
;MRILRATSVDSFRAPPVKRRLLSLAVAASGLSLAVVQPVSPSAGTPGAREATVPPVDVVAYPGPGWRTASPSTSITFRGRAPAGLGAVRVVGSRSGSHQGRLVRSSVGLGATFRPATPFLPGERVTVTSAVRVLGSPSTRFSFTVGTPAPRAVRPPSEGDEAGSSSSLAARTGAAVNVCRPVPPRFHSRPGLHPVGACIGHAADEVAPGVVLTTPNATANSEHGPTIYDNHGQVVWYQPMPYKRTWDLSVVTYRDQRMLAVYVQGPRLPSGFARPQYLLLDRHYRIAARIPARNGYSADLHELEITSHGRAYVGAYNQVLDPVSGHPTLEYVVQQVDIASGDLLFEWHSLDHVPARASYLPRPQGTVAWDYFHGNSIERLPGGNLIISARNTSTLYEISGQTGQVLWRMGGKEDDFDLVSRHPGWQFCFQHDARRRGPGSLTVFDNGGEGPGCPRHVSRVEVFAYDLNTMSVRRLRSISSRTASTDGAGYFGRAVGSARRAINLDWFVSWGVVPHITEFGSAGRLKWDMTLSRTTYRAIRGRWQGDPLSRPALAAQRSNGVVTAWASWNGATRVRQWRLLAGSSPDQLLRVGSRVPRHGFETRLRQPTGARYVAVRAIDGQGHVLAQSPAIRPR
;
A
#
# COMPACT_ATOMS: atom_id res chain seq x y z
N MET A 1 -6.86 -59.43 -36.47
CA MET A 1 -6.65 -60.82 -36.00
C MET A 1 -5.78 -60.78 -34.76
N ARG A 2 -6.27 -61.36 -33.69
CA ARG A 2 -5.80 -61.55 -32.29
C ARG A 2 -6.15 -60.48 -31.28
N ILE A 3 -7.21 -60.81 -30.63
CA ILE A 3 -7.80 -60.58 -29.33
C ILE A 3 -6.88 -61.24 -28.23
N LEU A 4 -6.75 -60.59 -27.09
CA LEU A 4 -6.59 -61.17 -25.75
C LEU A 4 -6.73 -60.06 -24.74
N ARG A 5 -7.81 -59.90 -24.07
CA ARG A 5 -8.37 -60.44 -22.81
C ARG A 5 -7.78 -59.80 -21.59
N ALA A 6 -8.73 -59.20 -20.86
CA ALA A 6 -8.65 -58.60 -19.52
C ALA A 6 -8.34 -59.65 -18.43
N THR A 7 -7.68 -59.21 -17.34
CA THR A 7 -7.78 -59.81 -16.00
C THR A 7 -7.91 -58.72 -14.96
N SER A 8 -8.99 -58.69 -14.34
CA SER A 8 -9.57 -58.66 -13.00
C SER A 8 -8.74 -58.07 -11.86
N VAL A 9 -9.24 -56.98 -11.32
CA VAL A 9 -9.56 -56.55 -9.96
C VAL A 9 -8.99 -57.41 -8.84
N ASP A 10 -8.23 -56.74 -7.95
CA ASP A 10 -8.14 -57.13 -6.56
C ASP A 10 -8.25 -55.90 -5.64
N SER A 11 -9.26 -55.98 -4.79
CA SER A 11 -9.70 -55.01 -3.81
C SER A 11 -8.89 -55.15 -2.53
N PHE A 12 -8.14 -54.13 -2.11
CA PHE A 12 -7.58 -54.05 -0.77
C PHE A 12 -8.50 -53.26 0.16
N ARG A 13 -9.13 -53.99 1.09
CA ARG A 13 -9.85 -53.46 2.27
C ARG A 13 -8.82 -52.98 3.32
N ALA A 14 -8.98 -51.76 3.81
CA ALA A 14 -8.29 -51.24 4.98
C ALA A 14 -8.96 -51.74 6.29
N PRO A 15 -8.20 -51.99 7.36
CA PRO A 15 -8.75 -52.43 8.64
C PRO A 15 -9.31 -51.25 9.46
N PRO A 16 -10.26 -51.52 10.41
CA PRO A 16 -10.94 -50.50 11.18
C PRO A 16 -10.06 -49.96 12.31
N VAL A 17 -10.04 -48.63 12.46
CA VAL A 17 -9.40 -47.91 13.58
C VAL A 17 -10.32 -47.99 14.80
N LYS A 18 -9.86 -48.64 15.86
CA LYS A 18 -10.53 -48.68 17.17
C LYS A 18 -10.37 -47.33 17.87
N ARG A 19 -11.50 -46.63 18.09
CA ARG A 19 -11.59 -45.48 19.00
C ARG A 19 -11.47 -45.99 20.43
N ARG A 20 -10.43 -45.56 21.16
CA ARG A 20 -10.39 -45.65 22.64
C ARG A 20 -10.99 -44.39 23.22
N LEU A 21 -12.11 -44.54 23.91
CA LEU A 21 -12.67 -43.55 24.81
C LEU A 21 -11.83 -43.54 26.09
N LEU A 22 -11.21 -42.39 26.41
CA LEU A 22 -10.61 -42.16 27.72
C LEU A 22 -11.67 -41.45 28.58
N SER A 23 -12.14 -42.16 29.58
CA SER A 23 -12.99 -41.63 30.65
C SER A 23 -12.11 -40.88 31.65
N LEU A 24 -12.34 -39.57 31.83
CA LEU A 24 -11.76 -38.82 32.94
C LEU A 24 -12.65 -39.00 34.18
N ALA A 25 -12.09 -39.62 35.20
CA ALA A 25 -12.68 -39.67 36.54
C ALA A 25 -12.40 -38.34 37.27
N VAL A 26 -13.45 -37.67 37.70
CA VAL A 26 -13.37 -36.48 38.54
C VAL A 26 -13.25 -36.96 40.00
N ALA A 27 -12.09 -36.72 40.62
CA ALA A 27 -11.89 -36.88 42.05
C ALA A 27 -12.32 -35.58 42.76
N ALA A 28 -13.35 -35.69 43.58
CA ALA A 28 -13.78 -34.62 44.47
C ALA A 28 -12.88 -34.61 45.70
N SER A 29 -12.10 -33.54 45.88
CA SER A 29 -11.36 -33.28 47.12
C SER A 29 -12.13 -32.29 47.98
N GLY A 30 -12.51 -32.70 49.18
CA GLY A 30 -13.26 -31.90 50.14
C GLY A 30 -12.47 -30.70 50.66
N LEU A 31 -13.10 -29.52 50.66
CA LEU A 31 -12.61 -28.32 51.34
C LEU A 31 -13.11 -28.35 52.80
N SER A 32 -12.18 -28.41 53.77
CA SER A 32 -12.44 -28.11 55.16
C SER A 32 -12.49 -26.60 55.38
N LEU A 33 -13.63 -26.12 55.89
CA LEU A 33 -13.76 -24.74 56.35
C LEU A 33 -13.00 -24.58 57.68
N ALA A 34 -11.95 -23.76 57.65
CA ALA A 34 -11.32 -23.23 58.87
C ALA A 34 -11.96 -21.88 59.22
N VAL A 35 -12.58 -21.82 60.38
CA VAL A 35 -13.14 -20.61 61.00
C VAL A 35 -11.96 -19.75 61.48
N VAL A 36 -11.80 -18.58 60.92
CA VAL A 36 -10.83 -17.56 61.38
C VAL A 36 -11.54 -16.59 62.31
N GLN A 37 -11.09 -16.52 63.56
CA GLN A 37 -11.52 -15.52 64.56
C GLN A 37 -10.88 -14.15 64.25
N PRO A 38 -11.55 -13.01 64.59
CA PRO A 38 -11.01 -11.70 64.33
C PRO A 38 -9.90 -11.33 65.34
N VAL A 39 -8.74 -10.96 64.84
CA VAL A 39 -7.64 -10.38 65.64
C VAL A 39 -7.79 -8.85 65.64
N SER A 40 -7.82 -8.29 66.85
CA SER A 40 -7.84 -6.83 67.09
C SER A 40 -6.56 -6.13 66.63
N PRO A 41 -6.61 -4.85 66.22
CA PRO A 41 -5.45 -4.15 65.67
C PRO A 41 -4.47 -3.72 66.79
N SER A 42 -3.23 -4.15 66.70
CA SER A 42 -2.11 -3.59 67.45
C SER A 42 -1.50 -2.41 66.69
N ALA A 43 -1.25 -1.36 67.45
CA ALA A 43 -0.72 -0.07 66.98
C ALA A 43 0.72 -0.15 66.48
N GLY A 44 0.99 0.60 65.41
CA GLY A 44 2.25 1.33 65.22
C GLY A 44 3.45 0.59 64.63
N THR A 45 3.62 0.69 63.28
CA THR A 45 4.97 0.76 62.71
C THR A 45 5.03 1.87 61.65
N PRO A 46 6.02 2.77 61.68
CA PRO A 46 6.04 3.88 60.75
C PRO A 46 6.63 3.48 59.40
N GLY A 47 5.98 3.96 58.34
CA GLY A 47 6.64 4.29 57.09
C GLY A 47 6.93 3.12 56.14
N ALA A 48 5.91 2.49 55.57
CA ALA A 48 6.07 1.99 54.21
C ALA A 48 6.06 3.19 53.26
N ARG A 49 7.25 3.61 52.78
CA ARG A 49 7.33 4.49 51.64
C ARG A 49 6.58 3.84 50.49
N GLU A 50 5.46 4.42 50.07
CA GLU A 50 4.87 4.12 48.76
C GLU A 50 6.01 4.19 47.73
N ALA A 51 6.25 3.06 47.08
CA ALA A 51 7.17 3.05 45.92
C ALA A 51 6.57 4.02 44.90
N THR A 52 7.13 5.19 44.80
CA THR A 52 6.78 6.15 43.75
C THR A 52 7.05 5.45 42.43
N VAL A 53 5.98 5.08 41.72
CA VAL A 53 6.06 4.61 40.34
C VAL A 53 6.87 5.66 39.58
N PRO A 54 8.01 5.32 38.96
CA PRO A 54 8.80 6.32 38.27
C PRO A 54 7.92 6.98 37.21
N PRO A 55 7.99 8.30 37.04
CA PRO A 55 7.15 9.03 36.09
C PRO A 55 7.35 8.42 34.70
N VAL A 56 6.25 7.96 34.08
CA VAL A 56 6.29 7.42 32.73
C VAL A 56 6.83 8.50 31.79
N ASP A 57 7.96 8.24 31.15
CA ASP A 57 8.57 9.17 30.23
C ASP A 57 7.61 9.46 29.06
N VAL A 58 7.44 10.74 28.77
CA VAL A 58 6.65 11.22 27.63
C VAL A 58 7.54 11.19 26.41
N VAL A 59 7.01 10.71 25.28
CA VAL A 59 7.72 10.78 23.99
C VAL A 59 7.33 12.05 23.27
N ALA A 60 8.31 12.75 22.69
CA ALA A 60 8.08 13.96 21.88
C ALA A 60 8.55 13.78 20.43
N TYR A 61 7.84 14.45 19.52
CA TYR A 61 8.20 14.57 18.11
C TYR A 61 8.10 16.05 17.69
N PRO A 62 9.19 16.70 17.25
CA PRO A 62 10.58 16.21 17.21
C PRO A 62 11.10 15.81 18.58
N GLY A 63 11.96 14.76 18.59
CA GLY A 63 12.58 14.25 19.82
C GLY A 63 13.85 14.99 20.23
N PRO A 64 14.39 14.68 21.43
CA PRO A 64 15.67 15.22 21.88
C PRO A 64 16.79 14.88 20.89
N GLY A 65 17.57 15.91 20.47
CA GLY A 65 18.71 15.75 19.58
C GLY A 65 18.41 15.61 18.10
N TRP A 66 17.13 15.62 17.67
CA TRP A 66 16.80 15.60 16.24
C TRP A 66 17.39 16.81 15.50
N ARG A 67 17.76 16.62 14.22
CA ARG A 67 18.57 17.59 13.46
C ARG A 67 17.91 18.13 12.21
N THR A 68 16.79 17.53 11.77
CA THR A 68 16.17 17.80 10.47
C THR A 68 14.68 18.14 10.54
N ALA A 69 14.21 18.57 11.73
CA ALA A 69 12.81 18.95 11.91
C ALA A 69 12.37 20.04 10.91
N SER A 70 11.12 19.98 10.45
CA SER A 70 10.57 21.01 9.54
C SER A 70 10.55 22.39 10.19
N PRO A 71 10.80 23.48 9.44
CA PRO A 71 10.46 24.82 9.92
C PRO A 71 8.99 24.98 10.33
N SER A 72 8.09 24.21 9.74
CA SER A 72 6.65 24.22 10.05
C SER A 72 6.24 23.13 11.05
N THR A 73 7.19 22.53 11.77
CA THR A 73 6.89 21.46 12.70
C THR A 73 6.03 21.92 13.86
N SER A 74 5.13 21.06 14.30
CA SER A 74 4.47 21.13 15.61
C SER A 74 5.18 20.18 16.56
N ILE A 75 5.09 20.43 17.87
CA ILE A 75 5.72 19.58 18.88
C ILE A 75 4.65 18.69 19.50
N THR A 76 4.66 17.41 19.16
CA THR A 76 3.69 16.42 19.62
C THR A 76 4.25 15.65 20.81
N PHE A 77 3.51 15.61 21.90
CA PHE A 77 3.81 14.83 23.11
C PHE A 77 2.86 13.64 23.18
N ARG A 78 3.39 12.45 23.40
CA ARG A 78 2.62 11.22 23.62
C ARG A 78 2.79 10.75 25.06
N GLY A 79 1.73 10.23 25.65
CA GLY A 79 1.71 9.70 27.02
C GLY A 79 1.16 10.68 28.07
N ARG A 80 0.88 11.93 27.74
CA ARG A 80 0.30 12.93 28.65
C ARG A 80 -0.71 13.84 27.96
N ALA A 81 -1.81 14.12 28.65
CA ALA A 81 -2.76 15.14 28.24
C ALA A 81 -2.19 16.56 28.49
N PRO A 82 -2.75 17.63 27.86
CA PRO A 82 -2.23 19.00 28.01
C PRO A 82 -2.03 19.45 29.47
N ALA A 83 -3.02 19.20 30.32
CA ALA A 83 -2.92 19.58 31.75
C ALA A 83 -1.74 18.94 32.47
N GLY A 84 -1.34 17.71 32.08
CA GLY A 84 -0.22 17.01 32.69
C GLY A 84 1.16 17.42 32.17
N LEU A 85 1.23 18.26 31.13
CA LEU A 85 2.49 18.81 30.59
C LEU A 85 2.89 20.12 31.28
N GLY A 86 1.97 20.75 32.01
CA GLY A 86 2.16 22.09 32.56
C GLY A 86 2.38 23.16 31.48
N ALA A 87 3.06 24.24 31.81
CA ALA A 87 3.38 25.30 30.85
C ALA A 87 4.48 24.80 29.87
N VAL A 88 4.13 24.64 28.61
CA VAL A 88 5.08 24.33 27.53
C VAL A 88 5.66 25.62 27.00
N ARG A 89 6.97 25.82 27.18
CA ARG A 89 7.73 26.94 26.65
C ARG A 89 8.62 26.48 25.51
N VAL A 90 8.57 27.20 24.40
CA VAL A 90 9.33 26.88 23.18
C VAL A 90 10.14 28.11 22.77
N VAL A 91 11.45 27.94 22.62
CA VAL A 91 12.39 29.04 22.32
C VAL A 91 13.33 28.62 21.20
N GLY A 92 13.28 29.30 20.08
CA GLY A 92 14.27 29.21 19.00
C GLY A 92 15.51 30.04 19.34
N SER A 93 16.69 29.53 19.02
CA SER A 93 17.96 30.21 19.32
C SER A 93 18.14 31.53 18.58
N ARG A 94 17.42 31.72 17.48
CA ARG A 94 17.46 32.94 16.66
C ARG A 94 16.11 33.63 16.58
N SER A 95 15.02 32.86 16.57
CA SER A 95 13.66 33.39 16.46
C SER A 95 13.06 33.80 17.80
N GLY A 96 13.70 33.44 18.91
CA GLY A 96 13.23 33.79 20.25
C GLY A 96 12.06 32.93 20.74
N SER A 97 11.22 33.50 21.61
CA SER A 97 10.10 32.78 22.20
C SER A 97 8.94 32.62 21.21
N HIS A 98 8.47 31.39 21.04
CA HIS A 98 7.34 31.07 20.20
C HIS A 98 6.04 30.98 21.01
N GLN A 99 5.10 31.87 20.71
CA GLN A 99 3.71 31.70 21.13
C GLN A 99 3.08 30.53 20.35
N GLY A 100 2.14 29.85 20.98
CA GLY A 100 1.46 28.73 20.34
C GLY A 100 0.26 28.22 21.14
N ARG A 101 -0.42 27.24 20.59
CA ARG A 101 -1.58 26.60 21.23
C ARG A 101 -1.24 25.14 21.57
N LEU A 102 -1.44 24.74 22.82
CA LEU A 102 -1.34 23.37 23.25
C LEU A 102 -2.73 22.72 23.07
N VAL A 103 -2.83 21.82 22.08
CA VAL A 103 -4.09 21.15 21.70
C VAL A 103 -4.03 19.71 22.15
N ARG A 104 -5.11 19.21 22.75
CA ARG A 104 -5.23 17.79 23.10
C ARG A 104 -5.22 16.94 21.82
N SER A 105 -4.48 15.83 21.84
CA SER A 105 -4.55 14.86 20.76
C SER A 105 -5.94 14.26 20.65
N SER A 106 -6.41 14.05 19.42
CA SER A 106 -7.67 13.35 19.13
C SER A 106 -7.65 11.88 19.57
N VAL A 107 -6.46 11.33 19.82
CA VAL A 107 -6.25 9.91 20.10
C VAL A 107 -5.37 9.70 21.34
N GLY A 108 -5.90 8.99 22.32
CA GLY A 108 -5.19 8.56 23.52
C GLY A 108 -4.71 9.73 24.40
N LEU A 109 -3.70 9.47 25.23
CA LEU A 109 -3.05 10.47 26.04
C LEU A 109 -1.96 11.16 25.21
N GLY A 110 -2.22 12.41 24.80
CA GLY A 110 -1.29 13.20 24.01
C GLY A 110 -1.70 14.66 23.90
N ALA A 111 -0.74 15.49 23.52
CA ALA A 111 -0.95 16.91 23.23
C ALA A 111 0.01 17.37 22.14
N THR A 112 -0.39 18.37 21.38
CA THR A 112 0.44 19.00 20.34
C THR A 112 0.52 20.48 20.57
N PHE A 113 1.74 20.98 20.77
CA PHE A 113 2.00 22.42 20.73
C PHE A 113 2.14 22.85 19.27
N ARG A 114 1.27 23.74 18.83
CA ARG A 114 1.28 24.32 17.49
C ARG A 114 1.82 25.74 17.57
N PRO A 115 3.05 25.98 17.10
CA PRO A 115 3.61 27.34 17.07
C PRO A 115 2.77 28.26 16.19
N ALA A 116 2.62 29.52 16.57
CA ALA A 116 1.91 30.53 15.78
C ALA A 116 2.71 30.97 14.55
N THR A 117 4.04 30.89 14.63
CA THR A 117 4.98 31.22 13.54
C THR A 117 5.94 30.06 13.31
N PRO A 118 6.37 29.81 12.06
CA PRO A 118 7.39 28.82 11.76
C PRO A 118 8.73 29.14 12.45
N PHE A 119 9.52 28.10 12.66
CA PHE A 119 10.91 28.21 13.12
C PHE A 119 11.84 28.65 11.98
N LEU A 120 13.00 29.20 12.33
CA LEU A 120 14.00 29.54 11.33
C LEU A 120 14.84 28.32 10.94
N PRO A 121 15.12 28.13 9.63
CA PRO A 121 15.97 27.03 9.17
C PRO A 121 17.34 27.02 9.87
N GLY A 122 17.78 25.83 10.29
CA GLY A 122 19.09 25.63 10.95
C GLY A 122 19.18 26.13 12.40
N GLU A 123 18.08 26.61 13.01
CA GLU A 123 18.10 27.01 14.40
C GLU A 123 17.89 25.84 15.36
N ARG A 124 18.45 26.00 16.57
CA ARG A 124 18.18 25.10 17.69
C ARG A 124 16.93 25.56 18.43
N VAL A 125 15.96 24.68 18.57
CA VAL A 125 14.73 24.93 19.33
C VAL A 125 14.84 24.21 20.67
N THR A 126 14.59 24.94 21.75
CA THR A 126 14.56 24.42 23.12
C THR A 126 13.12 24.37 23.60
N VAL A 127 12.72 23.22 24.11
CA VAL A 127 11.40 22.97 24.68
C VAL A 127 11.52 22.67 26.15
N THR A 128 10.70 23.32 26.97
CA THR A 128 10.62 23.09 28.42
C THR A 128 9.15 22.76 28.76
N SER A 129 8.94 21.75 29.60
CA SER A 129 7.62 21.35 30.11
C SER A 129 7.71 20.96 31.59
N ALA A 130 6.62 20.57 32.23
CA ALA A 130 6.66 20.08 33.61
C ALA A 130 7.07 18.59 33.71
N VAL A 131 7.22 17.90 32.57
CA VAL A 131 7.51 16.45 32.54
C VAL A 131 8.81 16.19 31.77
N ARG A 132 9.46 15.09 32.14
CA ARG A 132 10.62 14.60 31.42
C ARG A 132 10.17 13.92 30.11
N VAL A 133 10.89 14.19 29.03
CA VAL A 133 10.71 13.54 27.74
C VAL A 133 11.76 12.44 27.59
N LEU A 134 11.35 11.29 27.06
CA LEU A 134 12.23 10.15 26.79
C LEU A 134 13.43 10.59 25.93
N GLY A 135 14.64 10.20 26.34
CA GLY A 135 15.89 10.62 25.70
C GLY A 135 16.44 11.98 26.21
N SER A 136 15.75 12.63 27.16
CA SER A 136 16.28 13.83 27.84
C SER A 136 16.56 13.55 29.31
N PRO A 137 17.67 14.06 29.86
CA PRO A 137 17.97 13.92 31.30
C PRO A 137 17.10 14.82 32.19
N SER A 138 16.38 15.79 31.63
CA SER A 138 15.61 16.78 32.36
C SER A 138 14.25 17.07 31.71
N THR A 139 13.48 18.00 32.30
CA THR A 139 12.22 18.51 31.71
C THR A 139 12.45 19.48 30.54
N ARG A 140 13.69 19.63 30.11
CA ARG A 140 14.10 20.47 28.98
C ARG A 140 14.83 19.62 27.96
N PHE A 141 14.46 19.76 26.69
CA PHE A 141 15.16 19.14 25.57
C PHE A 141 15.29 20.12 24.39
N SER A 142 16.08 19.76 23.41
CA SER A 142 16.20 20.55 22.18
C SER A 142 16.33 19.68 20.95
N PHE A 143 15.91 20.26 19.82
CA PHE A 143 16.10 19.72 18.47
C PHE A 143 16.60 20.83 17.55
N THR A 144 17.09 20.48 16.36
CA THR A 144 17.51 21.45 15.34
C THR A 144 16.53 21.40 14.17
N VAL A 145 16.20 22.56 13.65
CA VAL A 145 15.40 22.70 12.44
C VAL A 145 16.30 22.46 11.23
N GLY A 146 15.86 21.59 10.32
CA GLY A 146 16.59 21.31 9.09
C GLY A 146 16.76 22.56 8.23
N THR A 147 17.86 22.65 7.54
CA THR A 147 18.09 23.70 6.53
C THR A 147 17.57 23.21 5.18
N PRO A 148 16.47 23.74 4.64
CA PRO A 148 15.95 23.32 3.35
C PRO A 148 16.97 23.57 2.22
N ALA A 149 17.00 22.68 1.24
CA ALA A 149 17.80 22.80 0.03
C ALA A 149 16.92 22.96 -1.24
N PRO A 150 16.06 23.99 -1.34
CA PRO A 150 15.01 24.08 -2.36
C PRO A 150 15.55 24.26 -3.79
N ARG A 151 16.79 24.74 -3.93
CA ARG A 151 17.47 24.92 -5.22
C ARG A 151 18.20 23.68 -5.70
N ALA A 152 18.30 22.63 -4.87
CA ALA A 152 18.92 21.40 -5.28
C ALA A 152 18.07 20.70 -6.34
N VAL A 153 18.72 20.17 -7.36
CA VAL A 153 18.06 19.38 -8.40
C VAL A 153 17.62 18.05 -7.78
N ARG A 154 16.34 17.77 -7.89
CA ARG A 154 15.82 16.47 -7.45
C ARG A 154 16.26 15.40 -8.42
N PRO A 155 16.84 14.26 -7.99
CA PRO A 155 17.14 13.16 -8.89
C PRO A 155 15.87 12.64 -9.55
N PRO A 156 15.97 12.01 -10.74
CA PRO A 156 14.82 11.36 -11.38
C PRO A 156 14.15 10.41 -10.39
N SER A 157 12.85 10.53 -10.23
CA SER A 157 12.11 9.57 -9.39
C SER A 157 11.94 8.25 -10.14
N GLU A 158 11.84 7.15 -9.43
CA GLU A 158 11.49 5.84 -10.04
C GLU A 158 10.24 5.91 -10.90
N GLY A 159 9.31 6.82 -10.56
CA GLY A 159 8.15 7.11 -11.36
C GLY A 159 8.46 7.72 -12.72
N ASP A 160 9.50 8.53 -12.83
CA ASP A 160 9.96 9.07 -14.11
C ASP A 160 10.63 7.99 -14.93
N GLU A 161 11.40 7.11 -14.30
CA GLU A 161 12.02 5.95 -14.92
C GLU A 161 10.99 4.92 -15.42
N ALA A 162 9.93 4.68 -14.66
CA ALA A 162 8.84 3.80 -15.07
C ALA A 162 8.09 4.33 -16.32
N GLY A 163 8.04 5.65 -16.52
CA GLY A 163 7.47 6.28 -17.70
C GLY A 163 8.35 6.19 -18.95
N SER A 164 9.68 6.16 -18.79
CA SER A 164 10.67 6.19 -19.88
C SER A 164 11.09 4.81 -20.42
N SER A 165 10.75 3.73 -19.72
CA SER A 165 11.26 2.37 -20.01
C SER A 165 10.59 1.64 -21.19
N SER A 166 9.81 2.31 -22.03
CA SER A 166 9.26 1.71 -23.25
C SER A 166 10.31 1.18 -24.23
N SER A 167 11.58 1.58 -24.08
CA SER A 167 12.69 1.15 -24.93
C SER A 167 13.45 -0.09 -24.41
N LEU A 168 13.32 -0.46 -23.12
CA LEU A 168 14.02 -1.62 -22.53
C LEU A 168 13.25 -2.94 -22.72
N ALA A 169 11.93 -2.90 -22.84
CA ALA A 169 11.10 -4.07 -23.16
C ALA A 169 11.39 -4.64 -24.58
N ALA A 170 12.03 -3.86 -25.44
CA ALA A 170 12.39 -4.27 -26.80
C ALA A 170 13.70 -5.08 -26.90
N ARG A 171 14.46 -5.24 -25.82
CA ARG A 171 15.75 -5.94 -25.84
C ARG A 171 15.71 -7.43 -25.46
N THR A 172 14.56 -7.93 -24.97
CA THR A 172 14.35 -9.36 -24.76
C THR A 172 13.76 -9.96 -26.03
N GLY A 173 14.62 -10.27 -26.98
CA GLY A 173 14.23 -10.94 -28.21
C GLY A 173 13.98 -12.42 -27.95
N ALA A 174 12.72 -12.83 -27.90
CA ALA A 174 12.28 -14.16 -28.26
C ALA A 174 10.79 -14.13 -28.65
N ALA A 175 10.48 -14.63 -29.83
CA ALA A 175 9.14 -14.75 -30.36
C ALA A 175 8.39 -15.86 -29.61
N VAL A 176 7.63 -15.48 -28.60
CA VAL A 176 6.59 -16.32 -28.02
C VAL A 176 5.27 -15.60 -28.25
N ASN A 177 4.16 -16.32 -28.30
CA ASN A 177 2.80 -15.80 -28.41
C ASN A 177 2.51 -14.76 -27.29
N VAL A 178 3.24 -13.66 -27.34
CA VAL A 178 3.08 -12.54 -26.42
C VAL A 178 1.79 -11.87 -26.84
N CYS A 179 0.77 -11.98 -26.02
CA CYS A 179 -0.43 -11.23 -26.25
C CYS A 179 -0.07 -9.74 -26.34
N ARG A 180 -0.66 -9.03 -27.31
CA ARG A 180 -0.43 -7.59 -27.49
C ARG A 180 -1.59 -6.83 -26.86
N PRO A 181 -1.37 -6.12 -25.74
CA PRO A 181 -2.42 -5.36 -25.11
C PRO A 181 -2.83 -4.18 -26.00
N VAL A 182 -4.10 -4.14 -26.39
CA VAL A 182 -4.70 -3.08 -27.18
C VAL A 182 -5.57 -2.22 -26.27
N PRO A 183 -5.41 -0.89 -26.23
CA PRO A 183 -6.31 0.00 -25.50
C PRO A 183 -7.76 -0.18 -25.96
N PRO A 184 -8.71 -0.48 -25.07
CA PRO A 184 -10.09 -0.68 -25.46
C PRO A 184 -10.75 0.65 -25.85
N ARG A 185 -11.71 0.56 -26.79
CA ARG A 185 -12.58 1.66 -27.20
C ARG A 185 -14.02 1.27 -26.93
N PHE A 186 -14.80 2.18 -26.35
CA PHE A 186 -16.16 1.93 -25.94
C PHE A 186 -17.14 2.83 -26.69
N HIS A 187 -18.18 2.21 -27.29
CA HIS A 187 -19.25 2.94 -27.97
C HIS A 187 -20.11 3.72 -26.97
N SER A 188 -20.40 3.14 -25.81
CA SER A 188 -21.23 3.77 -24.78
C SER A 188 -20.47 4.80 -23.95
N ARG A 189 -19.15 4.79 -23.98
CA ARG A 189 -18.25 5.69 -23.24
C ARG A 189 -17.02 6.08 -24.08
N PRO A 190 -17.21 6.77 -25.22
CA PRO A 190 -16.09 7.05 -26.17
C PRO A 190 -14.98 7.94 -25.57
N GLY A 191 -15.27 8.70 -24.52
CA GLY A 191 -14.29 9.52 -23.81
C GLY A 191 -13.47 8.79 -22.73
N LEU A 192 -13.62 7.47 -22.55
CA LEU A 192 -12.78 6.71 -21.64
C LEU A 192 -11.67 5.99 -22.41
N HIS A 193 -10.42 6.27 -22.03
CA HIS A 193 -9.22 5.76 -22.71
C HIS A 193 -8.29 5.02 -21.72
N PRO A 194 -8.72 3.89 -21.12
CA PRO A 194 -7.86 3.13 -20.21
C PRO A 194 -6.71 2.45 -20.95
N VAL A 195 -5.67 2.12 -20.21
CA VAL A 195 -4.54 1.33 -20.71
C VAL A 195 -5.01 -0.08 -21.09
N GLY A 196 -4.51 -0.60 -22.19
CA GLY A 196 -4.83 -1.96 -22.65
C GLY A 196 -4.17 -3.02 -21.78
N ALA A 197 -4.89 -4.15 -21.63
CA ALA A 197 -4.39 -5.35 -20.97
C ALA A 197 -4.71 -6.58 -21.81
N CYS A 198 -3.88 -7.61 -21.72
CA CYS A 198 -4.18 -8.92 -22.28
C CYS A 198 -3.62 -10.04 -21.42
N ILE A 199 -4.22 -11.22 -21.49
CA ILE A 199 -3.83 -12.40 -20.72
C ILE A 199 -2.95 -13.29 -21.59
N GLY A 200 -1.70 -13.47 -21.17
CA GLY A 200 -0.73 -14.35 -21.83
C GLY A 200 -0.90 -15.81 -21.40
N HIS A 201 -1.25 -16.04 -20.13
CA HIS A 201 -1.48 -17.35 -19.55
C HIS A 201 -2.60 -17.30 -18.51
N ALA A 202 -3.47 -18.30 -18.52
CA ALA A 202 -4.48 -18.50 -17.49
C ALA A 202 -4.70 -19.99 -17.25
N ALA A 203 -4.44 -20.44 -16.01
CA ALA A 203 -4.84 -21.76 -15.53
C ALA A 203 -6.23 -21.69 -14.91
N ASP A 204 -6.86 -22.86 -14.71
CA ASP A 204 -8.23 -22.94 -14.18
C ASP A 204 -8.39 -22.44 -12.75
N GLU A 205 -7.32 -22.46 -11.94
CA GLU A 205 -7.34 -22.11 -10.52
C GLU A 205 -6.57 -20.84 -10.21
N VAL A 206 -7.04 -19.70 -10.69
CA VAL A 206 -6.50 -18.38 -10.30
C VAL A 206 -7.24 -17.82 -9.09
N ALA A 207 -6.57 -16.96 -8.31
CA ALA A 207 -7.21 -16.34 -7.16
C ALA A 207 -8.44 -15.53 -7.56
N PRO A 208 -9.56 -15.66 -6.82
CA PRO A 208 -10.74 -14.85 -7.08
C PRO A 208 -10.48 -13.37 -6.74
N GLY A 209 -11.11 -12.48 -7.50
CA GLY A 209 -11.02 -11.05 -7.27
C GLY A 209 -10.80 -10.26 -8.55
N VAL A 210 -10.30 -9.06 -8.38
CA VAL A 210 -9.96 -8.12 -9.45
C VAL A 210 -8.52 -7.66 -9.29
N VAL A 211 -7.94 -7.18 -10.37
CA VAL A 211 -6.60 -6.57 -10.39
C VAL A 211 -6.75 -5.06 -10.27
N LEU A 212 -6.21 -4.52 -9.18
CA LEU A 212 -6.17 -3.08 -8.90
C LEU A 212 -4.79 -2.56 -9.28
N THR A 213 -4.74 -1.51 -10.07
CA THR A 213 -3.47 -0.94 -10.53
C THR A 213 -3.64 0.50 -11.03
N THR A 214 -2.53 1.19 -11.25
CA THR A 214 -2.46 2.56 -11.78
C THR A 214 -1.45 2.60 -12.93
N PRO A 215 -1.82 2.11 -14.12
CA PRO A 215 -0.89 2.09 -15.24
C PRO A 215 -0.48 3.51 -15.66
N ASN A 216 0.76 3.67 -16.11
CA ASN A 216 1.25 4.93 -16.66
C ASN A 216 0.49 5.32 -17.93
N ALA A 217 0.28 6.62 -18.16
CA ALA A 217 -0.41 7.12 -19.34
C ALA A 217 0.39 6.92 -20.63
N THR A 218 -0.31 6.99 -21.73
CA THR A 218 0.25 7.03 -23.11
C THR A 218 -0.22 8.28 -23.82
N ALA A 219 0.24 8.52 -25.04
CA ALA A 219 -0.33 9.56 -25.89
C ALA A 219 -1.85 9.36 -26.16
N ASN A 220 -2.33 8.10 -26.05
CA ASN A 220 -3.72 7.71 -26.34
C ASN A 220 -4.48 7.20 -25.09
N SER A 221 -3.94 7.41 -23.89
CA SER A 221 -4.58 7.06 -22.62
C SER A 221 -4.26 8.12 -21.56
N GLU A 222 -5.12 8.22 -20.57
CA GLU A 222 -4.97 9.17 -19.47
C GLU A 222 -4.53 8.43 -18.19
N HIS A 223 -3.90 9.17 -17.28
CA HIS A 223 -3.60 8.65 -15.94
C HIS A 223 -4.90 8.39 -15.19
N GLY A 224 -4.95 7.27 -14.48
CA GLY A 224 -6.08 6.96 -13.63
C GLY A 224 -6.02 5.58 -13.02
N PRO A 225 -6.60 5.42 -11.84
CA PRO A 225 -6.74 4.12 -11.23
C PRO A 225 -7.65 3.24 -12.09
N THR A 226 -7.24 2.00 -12.26
CA THR A 226 -7.92 1.02 -13.13
C THR A 226 -8.10 -0.29 -12.38
N ILE A 227 -9.26 -0.88 -12.54
CA ILE A 227 -9.59 -2.23 -12.07
C ILE A 227 -9.86 -3.10 -13.28
N TYR A 228 -9.13 -4.23 -13.38
CA TYR A 228 -9.35 -5.26 -14.39
C TYR A 228 -9.91 -6.53 -13.75
N ASP A 229 -10.63 -7.32 -14.53
CA ASP A 229 -10.98 -8.69 -14.14
C ASP A 229 -9.85 -9.69 -14.52
N ASN A 230 -10.07 -10.97 -14.22
CA ASN A 230 -9.11 -12.03 -14.52
C ASN A 230 -8.92 -12.30 -16.03
N HIS A 231 -9.78 -11.72 -16.89
CA HIS A 231 -9.68 -11.80 -18.35
C HIS A 231 -9.00 -10.55 -18.95
N GLY A 232 -8.46 -9.65 -18.12
CA GLY A 232 -7.87 -8.40 -18.57
C GLY A 232 -8.89 -7.35 -19.03
N GLN A 233 -10.20 -7.57 -18.79
CA GLN A 233 -11.22 -6.60 -19.14
C GLN A 233 -11.35 -5.54 -18.06
N VAL A 234 -11.54 -4.29 -18.49
CA VAL A 234 -11.78 -3.17 -17.56
C VAL A 234 -13.07 -3.40 -16.80
N VAL A 235 -13.02 -3.29 -15.48
CA VAL A 235 -14.19 -3.26 -14.58
C VAL A 235 -14.52 -1.84 -14.19
N TRP A 236 -13.48 -1.06 -13.90
CA TRP A 236 -13.58 0.34 -13.55
C TRP A 236 -12.34 1.09 -13.99
N TYR A 237 -12.53 2.28 -14.48
CA TYR A 237 -11.48 3.22 -14.81
C TYR A 237 -11.97 4.64 -14.54
N GLN A 238 -11.15 5.43 -13.87
CA GLN A 238 -11.44 6.83 -13.64
C GLN A 238 -10.26 7.69 -14.10
N PRO A 239 -10.39 8.40 -15.24
CA PRO A 239 -9.41 9.41 -15.60
C PRO A 239 -9.38 10.47 -14.49
N MET A 240 -8.19 10.85 -14.08
CA MET A 240 -8.00 11.85 -13.04
C MET A 240 -7.21 13.04 -13.59
N PRO A 241 -7.61 14.29 -13.32
CA PRO A 241 -6.93 15.50 -13.79
C PRO A 241 -5.65 15.77 -13.00
N TYR A 242 -4.96 14.71 -12.58
CA TYR A 242 -3.72 14.76 -11.84
C TYR A 242 -2.54 14.44 -12.75
N LYS A 243 -1.38 14.99 -12.43
CA LYS A 243 -0.16 14.69 -13.17
C LYS A 243 0.21 13.20 -13.09
N ARG A 244 -0.11 12.56 -11.94
CA ARG A 244 0.15 11.13 -11.68
C ARG A 244 -0.85 10.55 -10.69
N THR A 245 -1.15 9.28 -10.86
CA THR A 245 -1.87 8.45 -9.91
C THR A 245 -1.10 7.16 -9.70
N TRP A 246 -0.96 6.71 -8.44
CA TRP A 246 -0.14 5.57 -8.07
C TRP A 246 -0.78 4.78 -6.93
N ASP A 247 -0.32 3.54 -6.70
CA ASP A 247 -0.61 2.70 -5.54
C ASP A 247 -2.11 2.53 -5.26
N LEU A 248 -2.88 2.06 -6.26
CA LEU A 248 -4.29 1.71 -6.06
C LEU A 248 -4.40 0.42 -5.23
N SER A 249 -5.05 0.51 -4.08
CA SER A 249 -5.26 -0.61 -3.17
C SER A 249 -6.66 -0.61 -2.55
N VAL A 250 -7.05 -1.73 -1.95
CA VAL A 250 -8.25 -1.81 -1.10
C VAL A 250 -7.81 -1.75 0.34
N VAL A 251 -8.32 -0.77 1.07
CA VAL A 251 -8.06 -0.56 2.50
C VAL A 251 -9.37 -0.64 3.29
N THR A 252 -9.26 -0.81 4.61
CA THR A 252 -10.40 -0.71 5.52
C THR A 252 -10.28 0.57 6.33
N TYR A 253 -11.29 1.42 6.27
CA TYR A 253 -11.39 2.63 7.05
C TYR A 253 -12.80 2.74 7.65
N ARG A 254 -12.91 2.85 9.00
CA ARG A 254 -14.19 2.87 9.72
C ARG A 254 -15.09 1.68 9.34
N ASP A 255 -14.51 0.48 9.36
CA ASP A 255 -15.16 -0.80 9.02
C ASP A 255 -15.73 -0.87 7.59
N GLN A 256 -15.41 0.10 6.75
CA GLN A 256 -15.79 0.11 5.34
C GLN A 256 -14.58 -0.14 4.44
N ARG A 257 -14.79 -0.96 3.42
CA ARG A 257 -13.79 -1.15 2.37
C ARG A 257 -13.79 0.05 1.45
N MET A 258 -12.62 0.61 1.22
CA MET A 258 -12.40 1.77 0.35
C MET A 258 -11.26 1.50 -0.61
N LEU A 259 -11.26 2.19 -1.74
CA LEU A 259 -10.09 2.28 -2.59
C LEU A 259 -9.20 3.41 -2.08
N ALA A 260 -7.93 3.11 -1.89
CA ALA A 260 -6.90 4.12 -1.64
C ALA A 260 -6.11 4.34 -2.93
N VAL A 261 -5.83 5.59 -3.27
CA VAL A 261 -5.01 5.95 -4.42
C VAL A 261 -4.19 7.19 -4.13
N TYR A 262 -2.89 7.14 -4.42
CA TYR A 262 -2.04 8.32 -4.39
C TYR A 262 -2.30 9.20 -5.62
N VAL A 263 -2.35 10.52 -5.38
CA VAL A 263 -2.49 11.52 -6.45
C VAL A 263 -1.47 12.63 -6.28
N GLN A 264 -0.83 12.98 -7.39
CA GLN A 264 0.02 14.17 -7.48
C GLN A 264 -0.70 15.20 -8.35
N GLY A 265 -1.09 16.30 -7.72
CA GLY A 265 -1.94 17.30 -8.37
C GLY A 265 -1.29 18.02 -9.56
N PRO A 266 -2.10 18.65 -10.40
CA PRO A 266 -1.64 19.54 -11.44
C PRO A 266 -0.93 20.76 -10.81
N ARG A 267 -0.08 21.41 -11.59
CA ARG A 267 0.48 22.71 -11.22
C ARG A 267 -0.65 23.74 -11.29
N LEU A 268 -1.07 24.23 -10.14
CA LEU A 268 -2.00 25.35 -10.04
C LEU A 268 -1.21 26.68 -10.15
N PRO A 269 -1.85 27.81 -10.47
CA PRO A 269 -1.20 29.12 -10.43
C PRO A 269 -0.59 29.45 -9.06
N SER A 270 -1.16 28.88 -7.99
CA SER A 270 -0.69 28.98 -6.60
C SER A 270 0.39 27.96 -6.21
N GLY A 271 0.88 27.14 -7.16
CA GLY A 271 1.78 26.01 -6.93
C GLY A 271 1.14 24.66 -7.24
N PHE A 272 1.88 23.55 -7.03
CA PHE A 272 1.32 22.21 -7.21
C PHE A 272 0.33 21.91 -6.08
N ALA A 273 -0.83 21.34 -6.40
CA ALA A 273 -1.65 20.69 -5.39
C ALA A 273 -0.79 19.63 -4.69
N ARG A 274 -0.74 19.71 -3.35
CA ARG A 274 0.15 18.84 -2.56
C ARG A 274 -0.16 17.37 -2.84
N PRO A 275 0.84 16.53 -3.07
CA PRO A 275 0.67 15.09 -3.15
C PRO A 275 -0.03 14.54 -1.92
N GLN A 276 -0.98 13.62 -2.11
CA GLN A 276 -1.79 13.03 -1.05
C GLN A 276 -2.39 11.72 -1.47
N TYR A 277 -2.88 10.94 -0.51
CA TYR A 277 -3.77 9.82 -0.79
C TYR A 277 -5.24 10.24 -0.73
N LEU A 278 -6.04 9.64 -1.61
CA LEU A 278 -7.50 9.73 -1.60
C LEU A 278 -8.06 8.39 -1.17
N LEU A 279 -9.08 8.41 -0.29
CA LEU A 279 -9.94 7.26 -0.04
C LEU A 279 -11.23 7.44 -0.80
N LEU A 280 -11.57 6.46 -1.64
CA LEU A 280 -12.81 6.45 -2.40
C LEU A 280 -13.76 5.40 -1.81
N ASP A 281 -15.02 5.78 -1.59
CA ASP A 281 -16.07 4.86 -1.13
C ASP A 281 -16.52 3.90 -2.26
N ARG A 282 -17.44 2.98 -1.95
CA ARG A 282 -18.00 2.04 -2.95
C ARG A 282 -18.70 2.73 -4.11
N HIS A 283 -19.06 4.00 -3.96
CA HIS A 283 -19.66 4.83 -5.00
C HIS A 283 -18.62 5.64 -5.79
N TYR A 284 -17.33 5.42 -5.51
CA TYR A 284 -16.17 6.12 -6.10
C TYR A 284 -16.11 7.61 -5.77
N ARG A 285 -16.75 8.04 -4.66
CA ARG A 285 -16.65 9.41 -4.14
C ARG A 285 -15.51 9.50 -3.14
N ILE A 286 -14.86 10.66 -3.11
CA ILE A 286 -13.78 10.93 -2.15
C ILE A 286 -14.40 11.00 -0.74
N ALA A 287 -14.06 10.01 0.09
CA ALA A 287 -14.48 9.92 1.49
C ALA A 287 -13.46 10.58 2.44
N ALA A 288 -12.17 10.55 2.09
CA ALA A 288 -11.12 11.20 2.88
C ALA A 288 -9.92 11.59 2.00
N ARG A 289 -9.13 12.54 2.51
CA ARG A 289 -7.87 13.00 1.94
C ARG A 289 -6.79 12.90 3.02
N ILE A 290 -5.65 12.31 2.67
CA ILE A 290 -4.56 12.03 3.59
C ILE A 290 -3.27 12.66 3.05
N PRO A 291 -3.03 13.95 3.33
CA PRO A 291 -1.74 14.60 3.04
C PRO A 291 -0.71 14.32 4.14
N ALA A 292 0.57 14.45 3.83
CA ALA A 292 1.61 14.57 4.84
C ALA A 292 1.46 15.90 5.61
N ARG A 293 2.00 15.94 6.82
CA ARG A 293 1.92 17.08 7.75
C ARG A 293 3.25 17.85 7.81
N ASN A 294 3.30 18.90 8.61
CA ASN A 294 4.49 19.72 8.85
C ASN A 294 5.13 20.30 7.57
N GLY A 295 4.31 20.57 6.54
CA GLY A 295 4.80 21.14 5.28
C GLY A 295 5.36 20.14 4.28
N TYR A 296 5.48 18.86 4.62
CA TYR A 296 5.99 17.82 3.73
C TYR A 296 5.01 17.45 2.60
N SER A 297 5.54 16.84 1.56
CA SER A 297 4.78 16.24 0.47
C SER A 297 4.69 14.73 0.68
N ALA A 298 3.47 14.18 0.64
CA ALA A 298 3.27 12.73 0.74
C ALA A 298 4.04 12.00 -0.38
N ASP A 299 4.61 10.88 -0.01
CA ASP A 299 5.28 9.96 -0.91
C ASP A 299 4.28 8.99 -1.55
N LEU A 300 4.62 8.50 -2.73
CA LEU A 300 3.75 7.66 -3.57
C LEU A 300 3.78 6.16 -3.21
N HIS A 301 4.76 5.73 -2.39
CA HIS A 301 5.08 4.32 -2.28
C HIS A 301 4.15 3.54 -1.34
N GLU A 302 3.66 4.15 -0.26
CA GLU A 302 2.89 3.39 0.74
C GLU A 302 1.87 4.22 1.50
N LEU A 303 0.71 3.61 1.69
CA LEU A 303 -0.31 4.00 2.66
C LEU A 303 -0.70 2.79 3.50
N GLU A 304 -0.41 2.81 4.78
CA GLU A 304 -0.85 1.79 5.72
C GLU A 304 -1.92 2.36 6.65
N ILE A 305 -3.13 1.76 6.67
CA ILE A 305 -4.26 2.23 7.51
C ILE A 305 -4.51 1.24 8.64
N THR A 306 -4.55 1.76 9.86
CA THR A 306 -4.89 0.96 11.04
C THR A 306 -6.41 0.83 11.21
N SER A 307 -6.85 -0.20 11.94
CA SER A 307 -8.27 -0.40 12.30
C SER A 307 -8.89 0.80 13.05
N HIS A 308 -8.07 1.63 13.67
CA HIS A 308 -8.51 2.82 14.43
C HIS A 308 -8.56 4.10 13.58
N GLY A 309 -8.48 4.01 12.26
CA GLY A 309 -8.55 5.18 11.37
C GLY A 309 -7.32 6.08 11.38
N ARG A 310 -6.15 5.52 11.68
CA ARG A 310 -4.87 6.21 11.56
C ARG A 310 -4.16 5.74 10.31
N ALA A 311 -3.43 6.64 9.65
CA ALA A 311 -2.66 6.33 8.46
C ALA A 311 -1.17 6.54 8.73
N TYR A 312 -0.34 5.58 8.30
CA TYR A 312 1.09 5.81 8.09
C TYR A 312 1.31 6.19 6.63
N VAL A 313 2.04 7.27 6.44
CA VAL A 313 2.43 7.79 5.12
C VAL A 313 3.91 8.12 5.11
N GLY A 314 4.57 7.82 4.00
CA GLY A 314 5.91 8.31 3.72
C GLY A 314 5.86 9.77 3.24
N ALA A 315 6.98 10.46 3.38
CA ALA A 315 7.19 11.78 2.81
C ALA A 315 8.67 12.02 2.52
N TYR A 316 8.97 12.94 1.62
CA TYR A 316 10.34 13.39 1.37
C TYR A 316 10.54 14.82 1.87
N ASN A 317 11.67 15.02 2.53
CA ASN A 317 12.19 16.30 2.97
C ASN A 317 13.52 16.58 2.26
N GLN A 318 13.62 17.69 1.53
CA GLN A 318 14.84 18.08 0.84
C GLN A 318 15.62 19.08 1.69
N VAL A 319 16.65 18.59 2.36
CA VAL A 319 17.45 19.35 3.34
C VAL A 319 18.94 19.23 3.06
N LEU A 320 19.73 20.09 3.68
CA LEU A 320 21.16 19.86 3.82
C LEU A 320 21.38 18.76 4.87
N ASP A 321 22.15 17.74 4.53
CA ASP A 321 22.59 16.72 5.50
C ASP A 321 23.38 17.42 6.63
N PRO A 322 22.96 17.23 7.89
CA PRO A 322 23.59 17.92 9.04
C PRO A 322 25.06 17.57 9.26
N VAL A 323 25.57 16.51 8.66
CA VAL A 323 26.96 16.04 8.78
C VAL A 323 27.81 16.54 7.63
N SER A 324 27.35 16.37 6.39
CA SER A 324 28.15 16.67 5.20
C SER A 324 27.82 18.02 4.55
N GLY A 325 26.71 18.66 4.93
CA GLY A 325 26.21 19.87 4.27
C GLY A 325 25.70 19.66 2.85
N HIS A 326 25.65 18.40 2.37
CA HIS A 326 25.21 18.10 1.00
C HIS A 326 23.69 18.11 0.90
N PRO A 327 23.10 18.62 -0.21
CA PRO A 327 21.67 18.47 -0.47
C PRO A 327 21.23 17.01 -0.46
N THR A 328 20.26 16.66 0.37
CA THR A 328 19.86 15.26 0.59
C THR A 328 18.34 15.14 0.64
N LEU A 329 17.82 14.08 0.05
CA LEU A 329 16.42 13.68 0.20
C LEU A 329 16.31 12.76 1.41
N GLU A 330 15.81 13.31 2.51
CA GLU A 330 15.46 12.57 3.70
C GLU A 330 14.10 11.91 3.55
N TYR A 331 13.98 10.66 3.97
CA TYR A 331 12.70 9.98 4.07
C TYR A 331 12.09 10.20 5.46
N VAL A 332 10.82 10.59 5.47
CA VAL A 332 10.08 10.86 6.70
C VAL A 332 8.88 9.92 6.75
N VAL A 333 8.64 9.28 7.90
CA VAL A 333 7.43 8.49 8.16
C VAL A 333 6.55 9.24 9.13
N GLN A 334 5.29 9.42 8.79
CA GLN A 334 4.30 10.06 9.65
C GLN A 334 3.13 9.14 9.95
N GLN A 335 2.65 9.11 11.19
CA GLN A 335 1.34 8.62 11.55
C GLN A 335 0.39 9.79 11.74
N VAL A 336 -0.71 9.80 10.99
CA VAL A 336 -1.73 10.83 11.09
C VAL A 336 -3.09 10.23 11.43
N ASP A 337 -3.88 10.91 12.23
CA ASP A 337 -5.30 10.60 12.40
C ASP A 337 -6.06 11.12 11.18
N ILE A 338 -6.76 10.23 10.47
CA ILE A 338 -7.41 10.57 9.20
C ILE A 338 -8.54 11.58 9.41
N ALA A 339 -9.27 11.46 10.52
CA ALA A 339 -10.45 12.28 10.79
C ALA A 339 -10.10 13.70 11.24
N SER A 340 -9.17 13.85 12.21
CA SER A 340 -8.78 15.14 12.77
C SER A 340 -7.62 15.79 12.00
N GLY A 341 -6.82 14.98 11.34
CA GLY A 341 -5.57 15.38 10.73
C GLY A 341 -4.42 15.62 11.71
N ASP A 342 -4.55 15.15 12.95
CA ASP A 342 -3.49 15.27 13.94
C ASP A 342 -2.30 14.40 13.58
N LEU A 343 -1.09 14.95 13.73
CA LEU A 343 0.15 14.18 13.66
C LEU A 343 0.36 13.45 14.99
N LEU A 344 0.49 12.13 14.92
CA LEU A 344 0.60 11.24 16.08
C LEU A 344 2.03 10.69 16.27
N PHE A 345 2.79 10.58 15.18
CA PHE A 345 4.16 10.08 15.15
C PHE A 345 4.88 10.69 13.95
N GLU A 346 6.17 10.97 14.12
CA GLU A 346 7.06 11.40 13.04
C GLU A 346 8.42 10.74 13.23
N TRP A 347 9.05 10.32 12.15
CA TRP A 347 10.38 9.70 12.14
C TRP A 347 11.15 10.20 10.93
N HIS A 348 12.42 10.54 11.14
CA HIS A 348 13.30 11.10 10.15
C HIS A 348 14.47 10.17 9.89
N SER A 349 14.69 9.77 8.65
CA SER A 349 15.76 8.83 8.31
C SER A 349 17.15 9.37 8.64
N LEU A 350 17.44 10.65 8.43
CA LEU A 350 18.75 11.27 8.73
C LEU A 350 19.07 11.35 10.23
N ASP A 351 18.07 11.29 11.10
CA ASP A 351 18.28 11.27 12.55
C ASP A 351 18.66 9.89 13.08
N HIS A 352 18.41 8.83 12.28
CA HIS A 352 18.55 7.43 12.71
C HIS A 352 19.50 6.59 11.82
N VAL A 353 19.63 6.93 10.54
CA VAL A 353 20.41 6.20 9.55
C VAL A 353 21.38 7.16 8.85
N PRO A 354 22.69 6.94 8.98
CA PRO A 354 23.66 7.82 8.34
C PRO A 354 23.63 7.68 6.82
N ALA A 355 23.83 8.78 6.09
CA ALA A 355 23.76 8.77 4.63
C ALA A 355 24.81 7.83 3.97
N ARG A 356 25.94 7.53 4.65
CA ARG A 356 26.94 6.55 4.19
C ARG A 356 26.41 5.12 4.08
N ALA A 357 25.28 4.80 4.69
CA ALA A 357 24.62 3.49 4.56
C ALA A 357 24.12 3.23 3.13
N SER A 358 23.95 4.27 2.31
CA SER A 358 23.56 4.15 0.90
C SER A 358 24.58 3.38 0.08
N TYR A 359 24.11 2.54 -0.84
CA TYR A 359 24.90 1.95 -1.92
C TYR A 359 25.04 2.92 -3.11
N LEU A 360 24.15 3.91 -3.24
CA LEU A 360 24.31 4.93 -4.25
C LEU A 360 25.41 5.91 -3.86
N PRO A 361 26.32 6.25 -4.78
CA PRO A 361 27.33 7.27 -4.53
C PRO A 361 26.67 8.64 -4.30
N ARG A 362 27.27 9.46 -3.46
CA ARG A 362 26.86 10.85 -3.29
C ARG A 362 27.02 11.59 -4.61
N PRO A 363 25.96 12.18 -5.17
CA PRO A 363 26.07 12.93 -6.42
C PRO A 363 26.91 14.19 -6.23
N GLN A 364 27.48 14.70 -7.33
CA GLN A 364 28.23 15.96 -7.31
C GLN A 364 27.31 17.19 -7.46
N GLY A 365 27.79 18.32 -7.03
CA GLY A 365 27.12 19.60 -7.22
C GLY A 365 25.82 19.74 -6.43
N THR A 366 24.78 20.24 -7.07
CA THR A 366 23.50 20.60 -6.46
C THR A 366 22.44 19.50 -6.58
N VAL A 367 22.79 18.33 -7.08
CA VAL A 367 21.84 17.20 -7.14
C VAL A 367 21.62 16.67 -5.74
N ALA A 368 20.37 16.61 -5.31
CA ALA A 368 20.05 16.07 -3.99
C ALA A 368 20.31 14.55 -3.93
N TRP A 369 20.98 14.09 -2.89
CA TRP A 369 21.28 12.68 -2.69
C TRP A 369 20.07 11.93 -2.12
N ASP A 370 19.43 11.11 -2.92
CA ASP A 370 18.40 10.18 -2.47
C ASP A 370 19.07 8.95 -1.85
N TYR A 371 19.54 9.10 -0.62
CA TYR A 371 20.39 8.10 0.02
C TYR A 371 19.61 6.92 0.60
N PHE A 372 18.37 7.14 1.03
CA PHE A 372 17.56 6.15 1.75
C PHE A 372 16.51 5.48 0.86
N HIS A 373 15.65 6.28 0.28
CA HIS A 373 14.55 5.87 -0.61
C HIS A 373 13.62 4.83 0.02
N GLY A 374 12.84 5.24 1.03
CA GLY A 374 11.84 4.39 1.66
C GLY A 374 10.70 4.06 0.69
N ASN A 375 10.30 2.79 0.60
CA ASN A 375 9.30 2.35 -0.39
C ASN A 375 8.23 1.38 0.15
N SER A 376 8.33 0.94 1.38
CA SER A 376 7.22 0.29 2.07
C SER A 376 7.28 0.51 3.57
N ILE A 377 6.09 0.56 4.16
CA ILE A 377 5.88 0.67 5.61
C ILE A 377 4.94 -0.47 5.99
N GLU A 378 5.42 -1.40 6.80
CA GLU A 378 4.63 -2.53 7.31
C GLU A 378 4.48 -2.39 8.81
N ARG A 379 3.24 -2.28 9.29
CA ARG A 379 2.95 -2.17 10.72
C ARG A 379 2.91 -3.55 11.37
N LEU A 380 3.69 -3.74 12.42
CA LEU A 380 3.69 -4.96 13.23
C LEU A 380 2.60 -4.92 14.31
N PRO A 381 2.16 -6.10 14.80
CA PRO A 381 1.12 -6.18 15.85
C PRO A 381 1.44 -5.39 17.12
N GLY A 382 2.69 -5.31 17.53
CA GLY A 382 3.15 -4.51 18.70
C GLY A 382 3.21 -3.01 18.45
N GLY A 383 2.92 -2.55 17.22
CA GLY A 383 2.97 -1.14 16.84
C GLY A 383 4.29 -0.66 16.26
N ASN A 384 5.33 -1.47 16.25
CA ASN A 384 6.56 -1.22 15.53
C ASN A 384 6.31 -1.21 14.02
N LEU A 385 7.27 -0.69 13.26
CA LEU A 385 7.18 -0.60 11.81
C LEU A 385 8.40 -1.24 11.17
N ILE A 386 8.20 -2.01 10.09
CA ILE A 386 9.29 -2.38 9.19
C ILE A 386 9.26 -1.39 8.02
N ILE A 387 10.38 -0.73 7.78
CA ILE A 387 10.60 0.19 6.66
C ILE A 387 11.57 -0.47 5.69
N SER A 388 11.18 -0.58 4.43
CA SER A 388 12.09 -0.98 3.35
C SER A 388 12.74 0.25 2.75
N ALA A 389 14.06 0.32 2.81
CA ALA A 389 14.88 1.36 2.21
C ALA A 389 15.66 0.82 1.01
N ARG A 390 15.27 1.27 -0.18
CA ARG A 390 15.84 0.79 -1.44
C ARG A 390 17.34 1.04 -1.55
N ASN A 391 17.75 2.28 -1.35
CA ASN A 391 19.12 2.70 -1.68
C ASN A 391 20.15 2.28 -0.63
N THR A 392 19.70 1.84 0.55
CA THR A 392 20.53 1.16 1.55
C THR A 392 20.44 -0.36 1.43
N SER A 393 19.58 -0.90 0.57
CA SER A 393 19.27 -2.34 0.46
C SER A 393 18.98 -2.98 1.82
N THR A 394 18.22 -2.30 2.69
CA THR A 394 18.01 -2.69 4.09
C THR A 394 16.53 -2.64 4.46
N LEU A 395 16.13 -3.55 5.33
CA LEU A 395 14.89 -3.45 6.09
C LEU A 395 15.23 -2.98 7.51
N TYR A 396 14.52 -1.98 8.00
CA TYR A 396 14.66 -1.43 9.35
C TYR A 396 13.40 -1.72 10.15
N GLU A 397 13.50 -2.42 11.29
CA GLU A 397 12.43 -2.34 12.29
C GLU A 397 12.67 -1.13 13.17
N ILE A 398 11.67 -0.27 13.28
CA ILE A 398 11.71 0.89 14.18
C ILE A 398 10.61 0.78 15.24
N SER A 399 10.91 1.27 16.43
CA SER A 399 9.93 1.41 17.49
C SER A 399 8.84 2.41 17.09
N GLY A 400 7.59 1.97 17.04
CA GLY A 400 6.45 2.85 16.80
C GLY A 400 6.14 3.81 17.96
N GLN A 401 6.89 3.73 19.06
CA GLN A 401 6.80 4.66 20.18
C GLN A 401 7.95 5.67 20.21
N THR A 402 9.19 5.19 20.09
CA THR A 402 10.38 6.02 20.27
C THR A 402 11.06 6.42 18.96
N GLY A 403 10.77 5.73 17.86
CA GLY A 403 11.46 5.89 16.59
C GLY A 403 12.85 5.26 16.53
N GLN A 404 13.33 4.62 17.61
CA GLN A 404 14.63 3.94 17.61
C GLN A 404 14.63 2.79 16.60
N VAL A 405 15.73 2.63 15.87
CA VAL A 405 15.99 1.44 15.05
C VAL A 405 16.27 0.28 16.00
N LEU A 406 15.46 -0.78 15.90
CA LEU A 406 15.55 -1.97 16.74
C LEU A 406 16.45 -3.03 16.11
N TRP A 407 16.39 -3.18 14.79
CA TRP A 407 17.29 -4.01 14.01
C TRP A 407 17.31 -3.59 12.52
N ARG A 408 18.35 -4.06 11.82
CA ARG A 408 18.58 -3.91 10.39
C ARG A 408 18.77 -5.28 9.77
N MET A 409 18.09 -5.55 8.65
CA MET A 409 18.30 -6.78 7.87
C MET A 409 18.77 -6.40 6.47
N GLY A 410 19.93 -6.90 6.09
CA GLY A 410 20.59 -6.55 4.84
C GLY A 410 21.36 -5.23 4.91
N GLY A 411 21.90 -4.80 3.78
CA GLY A 411 22.67 -3.56 3.69
C GLY A 411 24.10 -3.67 4.21
N LYS A 412 24.72 -2.52 4.47
CA LYS A 412 26.11 -2.42 4.94
C LYS A 412 26.27 -2.65 6.45
N GLU A 413 25.17 -2.43 7.20
CA GLU A 413 25.13 -2.51 8.66
C GLU A 413 24.10 -3.57 9.09
N ASP A 414 24.21 -4.79 8.50
CA ASP A 414 23.31 -5.93 8.76
C ASP A 414 23.51 -6.44 10.19
N ASP A 415 22.44 -6.57 10.95
CA ASP A 415 22.45 -7.10 12.31
C ASP A 415 22.25 -8.63 12.35
N PHE A 416 22.00 -9.28 11.19
CA PHE A 416 21.66 -10.70 11.11
C PHE A 416 22.76 -11.56 10.50
N ASP A 417 23.04 -12.67 11.17
CA ASP A 417 23.86 -13.74 10.61
C ASP A 417 23.05 -14.60 9.63
N LEU A 418 23.64 -14.88 8.48
CA LEU A 418 23.02 -15.75 7.49
C LEU A 418 23.21 -17.22 7.79
N VAL A 419 22.12 -17.93 8.04
CA VAL A 419 22.09 -19.39 8.19
C VAL A 419 21.82 -20.06 6.84
N SER A 420 22.60 -19.77 5.82
CA SER A 420 22.43 -20.38 4.49
C SER A 420 23.77 -20.55 3.78
N ARG A 421 23.95 -21.71 3.13
CA ARG A 421 25.14 -22.04 2.35
C ARG A 421 25.17 -21.43 0.94
N HIS A 422 24.23 -20.56 0.60
CA HIS A 422 24.17 -19.97 -0.74
C HIS A 422 24.75 -18.54 -0.72
N PRO A 423 25.91 -18.30 -1.33
CA PRO A 423 26.42 -16.95 -1.51
C PRO A 423 25.40 -16.09 -2.30
N GLY A 424 25.27 -14.84 -1.93
CA GLY A 424 24.39 -13.89 -2.63
C GLY A 424 22.90 -13.96 -2.26
N TRP A 425 22.59 -14.28 -1.03
CA TRP A 425 21.23 -14.33 -0.47
C TRP A 425 20.59 -12.97 -0.24
N GLN A 426 21.37 -11.92 -0.08
CA GLN A 426 20.85 -10.57 0.17
C GLN A 426 19.97 -10.13 -0.99
N PHE A 427 18.90 -9.44 -0.65
CA PHE A 427 18.09 -8.69 -1.59
C PHE A 427 18.79 -7.37 -1.92
N CYS A 428 18.49 -6.82 -3.09
CA CYS A 428 19.10 -5.59 -3.56
C CYS A 428 18.06 -4.64 -4.11
N PHE A 429 18.08 -3.38 -3.64
CA PHE A 429 17.18 -2.32 -4.11
C PHE A 429 15.70 -2.73 -4.03
N GLN A 430 15.37 -3.54 -3.02
CA GLN A 430 14.09 -4.22 -2.82
C GLN A 430 12.93 -3.25 -2.61
N HIS A 431 11.73 -3.79 -2.87
CA HIS A 431 10.44 -3.13 -2.61
C HIS A 431 9.50 -4.05 -1.82
N ASP A 432 8.40 -3.46 -1.37
CA ASP A 432 7.21 -4.16 -0.86
C ASP A 432 7.51 -5.22 0.21
N ALA A 433 8.31 -4.85 1.23
CA ALA A 433 8.56 -5.73 2.38
C ALA A 433 7.26 -5.96 3.16
N ARG A 434 6.92 -7.25 3.43
CA ARG A 434 5.67 -7.63 4.11
C ARG A 434 5.91 -8.71 5.14
N ARG A 435 5.30 -8.54 6.31
CA ARG A 435 5.24 -9.57 7.33
C ARG A 435 4.33 -10.70 6.88
N ARG A 436 4.75 -11.95 7.11
CA ARG A 436 3.94 -13.15 6.84
C ARG A 436 3.42 -13.83 8.11
N GLY A 437 4.04 -13.56 9.23
CA GLY A 437 3.78 -14.14 10.53
C GLY A 437 4.93 -13.80 11.48
N PRO A 438 4.92 -14.27 12.72
CA PRO A 438 6.06 -14.11 13.61
C PRO A 438 7.32 -14.67 12.97
N GLY A 439 8.42 -13.91 13.01
CA GLY A 439 9.72 -14.33 12.45
C GLY A 439 9.72 -14.63 10.95
N SER A 440 8.78 -14.10 10.17
CA SER A 440 8.78 -14.34 8.71
C SER A 440 8.31 -13.13 7.94
N LEU A 441 9.02 -12.83 6.85
CA LEU A 441 8.73 -11.72 5.94
C LEU A 441 9.00 -12.08 4.48
N THR A 442 8.53 -11.22 3.58
CA THR A 442 8.79 -11.26 2.14
C THR A 442 9.26 -9.92 1.66
N VAL A 443 10.04 -9.94 0.58
CA VAL A 443 10.41 -8.77 -0.19
C VAL A 443 10.27 -9.05 -1.68
N PHE A 444 10.00 -8.02 -2.45
CA PHE A 444 10.24 -8.01 -3.88
C PHE A 444 11.69 -7.56 -4.10
N ASP A 445 12.60 -8.51 -4.36
CA ASP A 445 13.99 -8.25 -4.68
C ASP A 445 14.10 -7.78 -6.13
N ASN A 446 14.41 -6.52 -6.34
CA ASN A 446 14.57 -5.96 -7.68
C ASN A 446 15.80 -6.54 -8.38
N GLY A 447 16.82 -6.95 -7.63
CA GLY A 447 18.07 -7.45 -8.20
C GLY A 447 18.91 -6.37 -8.88
N GLY A 448 18.88 -5.15 -8.33
CA GLY A 448 19.38 -3.91 -8.95
C GLY A 448 20.84 -3.89 -9.38
N GLU A 449 21.22 -2.81 -10.06
CA GLU A 449 22.57 -2.51 -10.52
C GLU A 449 23.30 -1.70 -9.45
N GLY A 450 24.20 -2.31 -8.71
CA GLY A 450 24.99 -1.59 -7.71
C GLY A 450 26.12 -2.44 -7.12
N PRO A 451 27.08 -1.83 -6.44
CA PRO A 451 28.13 -2.54 -5.75
C PRO A 451 27.54 -3.59 -4.79
N GLY A 452 27.96 -4.84 -4.91
CA GLY A 452 27.46 -5.95 -4.09
C GLY A 452 26.14 -6.56 -4.56
N CYS A 453 25.58 -6.14 -5.70
CA CYS A 453 24.34 -6.65 -6.24
C CYS A 453 24.50 -7.11 -7.72
N PRO A 454 25.06 -8.30 -7.97
CA PRO A 454 25.41 -8.76 -9.32
C PRO A 454 24.22 -9.32 -10.12
N ARG A 455 22.98 -9.11 -9.67
CA ARG A 455 21.82 -9.82 -10.23
C ARG A 455 20.99 -8.89 -11.10
N HIS A 456 20.69 -9.36 -12.31
CA HIS A 456 19.82 -8.68 -13.26
C HIS A 456 18.49 -9.43 -13.46
N VAL A 457 18.00 -10.12 -12.41
CA VAL A 457 16.73 -10.86 -12.45
C VAL A 457 15.98 -10.62 -11.15
N SER A 458 14.80 -10.04 -11.25
CA SER A 458 13.95 -9.79 -10.09
C SER A 458 13.27 -11.06 -9.59
N ARG A 459 12.97 -11.11 -8.29
CA ARG A 459 12.38 -12.28 -7.64
C ARG A 459 11.58 -11.91 -6.41
N VAL A 460 10.74 -12.84 -5.97
CA VAL A 460 10.11 -12.81 -4.65
C VAL A 460 10.99 -13.60 -3.68
N GLU A 461 11.45 -12.98 -2.63
CA GLU A 461 12.20 -13.64 -1.57
C GLU A 461 11.36 -13.78 -0.30
N VAL A 462 11.46 -14.94 0.33
CA VAL A 462 10.78 -15.27 1.58
C VAL A 462 11.81 -15.64 2.62
N PHE A 463 11.78 -14.97 3.77
CA PHE A 463 12.72 -15.19 4.86
C PHE A 463 12.02 -15.63 6.13
N ALA A 464 12.71 -16.50 6.90
CA ALA A 464 12.50 -16.65 8.33
C ALA A 464 13.66 -15.98 9.06
N TYR A 465 13.36 -15.32 10.18
CA TYR A 465 14.37 -14.70 11.04
C TYR A 465 14.04 -14.97 12.52
N ASP A 466 15.09 -14.99 13.32
CA ASP A 466 15.02 -15.19 14.77
C ASP A 466 15.77 -14.05 15.47
N LEU A 467 15.04 -13.28 16.27
CA LEU A 467 15.57 -12.13 17.01
C LEU A 467 16.40 -12.53 18.25
N ASN A 468 16.26 -13.76 18.75
CA ASN A 468 17.06 -14.22 19.89
C ASN A 468 18.48 -14.58 19.46
N THR A 469 18.63 -15.11 18.25
CA THR A 469 19.93 -15.51 17.69
C THR A 469 20.43 -14.53 16.65
N MET A 470 19.64 -13.49 16.34
CA MET A 470 19.91 -12.54 15.25
C MET A 470 20.29 -13.24 13.95
N SER A 471 19.54 -14.29 13.61
CA SER A 471 19.80 -15.10 12.42
C SER A 471 18.67 -14.99 11.40
N VAL A 472 19.01 -15.10 10.12
CA VAL A 472 18.05 -15.10 9.02
C VAL A 472 18.31 -16.26 8.06
N ARG A 473 17.22 -16.87 7.58
CA ARG A 473 17.27 -17.97 6.61
C ARG A 473 16.30 -17.73 5.47
N ARG A 474 16.76 -17.85 4.24
CA ARG A 474 15.88 -17.82 3.07
C ARG A 474 15.07 -19.11 3.00
N LEU A 475 13.74 -18.99 3.05
CA LEU A 475 12.80 -20.10 2.93
C LEU A 475 12.46 -20.41 1.47
N ARG A 476 12.35 -19.36 0.64
CA ARG A 476 11.94 -19.49 -0.77
C ARG A 476 12.46 -18.33 -1.60
N SER A 477 12.74 -18.63 -2.85
CA SER A 477 12.98 -17.65 -3.91
C SER A 477 12.12 -18.04 -5.12
N ILE A 478 11.33 -17.11 -5.65
CA ILE A 478 10.53 -17.28 -6.86
C ILE A 478 11.07 -16.32 -7.90
N SER A 479 11.80 -16.86 -8.85
CA SER A 479 12.41 -16.07 -9.92
C SER A 479 11.40 -15.72 -11.00
N SER A 480 11.54 -14.55 -11.57
CA SER A 480 10.79 -14.14 -12.78
C SER A 480 11.09 -14.99 -14.01
N ARG A 481 12.14 -15.81 -13.97
CA ARG A 481 12.46 -16.76 -15.05
C ARG A 481 11.35 -17.77 -15.30
N THR A 482 10.58 -18.13 -14.29
CA THR A 482 9.41 -19.02 -14.43
C THR A 482 8.21 -18.33 -15.06
N ALA A 483 8.21 -17.00 -15.15
CA ALA A 483 7.16 -16.19 -15.78
C ALA A 483 7.54 -15.71 -17.18
N SER A 484 8.84 -15.54 -17.44
CA SER A 484 9.29 -15.12 -18.76
C SER A 484 9.29 -16.29 -19.72
N THR A 485 8.87 -16.04 -20.93
CA THR A 485 8.68 -17.04 -21.97
C THR A 485 10.00 -17.57 -22.59
N ASP A 486 11.07 -16.78 -22.44
CA ASP A 486 12.42 -17.10 -22.89
C ASP A 486 13.31 -17.68 -21.77
N GLY A 487 12.79 -17.80 -20.54
CA GLY A 487 13.56 -18.24 -19.38
C GLY A 487 14.63 -17.24 -18.90
N ALA A 488 14.82 -16.11 -19.58
CA ALA A 488 15.78 -15.07 -19.18
C ALA A 488 15.37 -14.38 -17.88
N GLY A 489 14.06 -14.25 -17.66
CA GLY A 489 13.45 -13.57 -16.52
C GLY A 489 13.25 -12.08 -16.75
N TYR A 490 12.49 -11.46 -15.85
CA TYR A 490 12.27 -10.03 -15.86
C TYR A 490 13.27 -9.33 -14.94
N PHE A 491 13.75 -8.18 -15.39
CA PHE A 491 14.53 -7.28 -14.56
C PHE A 491 13.73 -5.99 -14.29
N GLY A 492 12.96 -6.02 -13.21
CA GLY A 492 12.24 -4.85 -12.70
C GLY A 492 13.14 -4.00 -11.81
N ARG A 493 14.08 -3.27 -12.41
CA ARG A 493 15.12 -2.49 -11.70
C ARG A 493 14.57 -1.45 -10.71
N ALA A 494 13.30 -1.08 -10.81
CA ALA A 494 12.63 -0.12 -9.96
C ALA A 494 11.17 -0.50 -9.75
N VAL A 495 10.59 -0.02 -8.67
CA VAL A 495 9.19 -0.26 -8.26
C VAL A 495 8.86 -1.75 -8.18
N GLY A 496 7.58 -2.14 -8.15
CA GLY A 496 7.16 -3.55 -8.10
C GLY A 496 6.60 -3.97 -6.75
N SER A 497 5.98 -5.15 -6.73
CA SER A 497 5.37 -5.69 -5.51
C SER A 497 5.20 -7.21 -5.56
N ALA A 498 5.20 -7.84 -4.38
CA ALA A 498 4.98 -9.27 -4.24
C ALA A 498 4.08 -9.54 -3.04
N ARG A 499 2.81 -9.82 -3.28
CA ARG A 499 1.82 -10.02 -2.22
C ARG A 499 1.13 -11.38 -2.33
N ARG A 500 0.59 -11.85 -1.20
CA ARG A 500 -0.24 -13.06 -1.19
C ARG A 500 -1.65 -12.71 -1.61
N ALA A 501 -2.18 -13.45 -2.58
CA ALA A 501 -3.58 -13.44 -2.91
C ALA A 501 -4.41 -14.20 -1.86
N ILE A 502 -5.73 -14.12 -1.93
CA ILE A 502 -6.63 -14.73 -0.93
C ILE A 502 -6.53 -16.27 -0.87
N ASN A 503 -6.15 -16.90 -1.97
CA ASN A 503 -5.89 -18.35 -2.08
C ASN A 503 -4.46 -18.72 -1.68
N LEU A 504 -3.71 -17.78 -1.09
CA LEU A 504 -2.30 -17.91 -0.71
C LEU A 504 -1.33 -18.10 -1.89
N ASP A 505 -1.73 -17.81 -3.11
CA ASP A 505 -0.83 -17.70 -4.26
C ASP A 505 -0.04 -16.38 -4.22
N TRP A 506 1.05 -16.32 -4.96
CA TRP A 506 1.87 -15.12 -5.09
C TRP A 506 1.36 -14.27 -6.23
N PHE A 507 1.02 -13.03 -5.96
CA PHE A 507 0.64 -12.05 -6.96
C PHE A 507 1.73 -10.99 -7.06
N VAL A 508 2.37 -10.91 -8.22
CA VAL A 508 3.60 -10.17 -8.45
C VAL A 508 3.42 -9.15 -9.56
N SER A 509 3.75 -7.90 -9.29
CA SER A 509 3.95 -6.85 -10.29
C SER A 509 5.44 -6.64 -10.48
N TRP A 510 5.93 -6.77 -11.72
CA TRP A 510 7.37 -6.73 -12.02
C TRP A 510 7.93 -5.32 -12.22
N GLY A 511 7.26 -4.32 -11.64
CA GLY A 511 7.73 -2.94 -11.62
C GLY A 511 7.77 -2.29 -13.00
N VAL A 512 8.94 -1.84 -13.42
CA VAL A 512 9.13 -1.22 -14.74
C VAL A 512 8.95 -2.17 -15.92
N VAL A 513 8.72 -3.46 -15.66
CA VAL A 513 8.30 -4.45 -16.66
C VAL A 513 6.77 -4.55 -16.63
N PRO A 514 6.06 -4.38 -17.77
CA PRO A 514 4.60 -4.26 -17.79
C PRO A 514 3.89 -5.63 -17.65
N HIS A 515 4.42 -6.52 -16.82
CA HIS A 515 3.87 -7.82 -16.52
C HIS A 515 3.38 -7.94 -15.08
N ILE A 516 2.30 -8.65 -14.90
CA ILE A 516 1.70 -8.99 -13.61
C ILE A 516 1.42 -10.49 -13.63
N THR A 517 1.96 -11.22 -12.65
CA THR A 517 1.87 -12.69 -12.65
C THR A 517 1.29 -13.22 -11.35
N GLU A 518 0.61 -14.37 -11.42
CA GLU A 518 0.22 -15.16 -10.28
C GLU A 518 0.93 -16.52 -10.31
N PHE A 519 1.60 -16.85 -9.20
CA PHE A 519 2.24 -18.14 -9.01
C PHE A 519 1.56 -18.89 -7.88
N GLY A 520 1.33 -20.17 -8.08
CA GLY A 520 0.92 -21.07 -7.02
C GLY A 520 1.94 -21.15 -5.88
N SER A 521 1.54 -21.70 -4.76
CA SER A 521 2.40 -21.85 -3.57
C SER A 521 3.71 -22.58 -3.85
N ALA A 522 3.73 -23.47 -4.86
CA ALA A 522 4.95 -24.17 -5.32
C ALA A 522 5.81 -23.37 -6.31
N GLY A 523 5.40 -22.16 -6.70
CA GLY A 523 6.12 -21.33 -7.69
C GLY A 523 5.75 -21.61 -9.15
N ARG A 524 4.74 -22.44 -9.42
CA ARG A 524 4.23 -22.67 -10.80
C ARG A 524 3.43 -21.46 -11.25
N LEU A 525 3.68 -20.97 -12.46
CA LEU A 525 2.90 -19.92 -13.11
C LEU A 525 1.45 -20.38 -13.27
N LYS A 526 0.50 -19.59 -12.81
CA LYS A 526 -0.95 -19.81 -12.93
C LYS A 526 -1.63 -18.80 -13.84
N TRP A 527 -1.15 -17.57 -13.84
CA TRP A 527 -1.77 -16.48 -14.58
C TRP A 527 -0.76 -15.39 -14.90
N ASP A 528 -0.85 -14.83 -16.09
CA ASP A 528 -0.01 -13.72 -16.54
C ASP A 528 -0.83 -12.70 -17.32
N MET A 529 -0.66 -11.44 -16.98
CA MET A 529 -1.27 -10.30 -17.66
C MET A 529 -0.19 -9.33 -18.11
N THR A 530 -0.23 -8.96 -19.37
CA THR A 530 0.60 -7.89 -19.93
C THR A 530 -0.23 -6.62 -20.04
N LEU A 531 0.32 -5.49 -19.57
CA LEU A 531 -0.22 -4.15 -19.79
C LEU A 531 0.48 -3.47 -20.97
N SER A 532 -0.21 -2.56 -21.67
CA SER A 532 0.45 -1.75 -22.71
C SER A 532 1.40 -0.69 -22.12
N ARG A 533 1.44 -0.54 -20.80
CA ARG A 533 2.30 0.37 -20.05
C ARG A 533 2.69 -0.21 -18.70
N THR A 534 3.80 0.25 -18.17
CA THR A 534 4.28 -0.09 -16.84
C THR A 534 3.35 0.42 -15.75
N THR A 535 3.40 -0.22 -14.59
CA THR A 535 2.70 0.22 -13.37
C THR A 535 3.60 0.07 -12.16
N TYR A 536 3.39 0.88 -11.13
CA TYR A 536 4.13 0.73 -9.88
C TYR A 536 3.80 -0.58 -9.19
N ARG A 537 2.54 -0.76 -8.85
CA ARG A 537 2.01 -1.94 -8.17
C ARG A 537 0.77 -2.46 -8.86
N ALA A 538 0.56 -3.75 -8.72
CA ALA A 538 -0.72 -4.37 -8.96
C ALA A 538 -1.08 -5.25 -7.77
N ILE A 539 -2.31 -5.18 -7.33
CA ILE A 539 -2.82 -5.91 -6.17
C ILE A 539 -4.04 -6.69 -6.60
N ARG A 540 -4.08 -7.99 -6.25
CA ARG A 540 -5.29 -8.77 -6.41
C ARG A 540 -6.15 -8.66 -5.15
N GLY A 541 -7.40 -8.23 -5.32
CA GLY A 541 -8.29 -8.02 -4.19
C GLY A 541 -9.76 -8.19 -4.55
N ARG A 542 -10.61 -8.24 -3.53
CA ARG A 542 -12.06 -8.19 -3.72
C ARG A 542 -12.51 -6.74 -3.64
N TRP A 543 -13.27 -6.31 -4.63
CA TRP A 543 -13.90 -5.00 -4.64
C TRP A 543 -15.36 -5.10 -5.05
N GLN A 544 -16.22 -4.37 -4.36
CA GLN A 544 -17.62 -4.20 -4.74
C GLN A 544 -17.90 -2.72 -4.92
N GLY A 545 -18.05 -2.32 -6.19
CA GLY A 545 -18.42 -0.96 -6.57
C GLY A 545 -19.91 -0.87 -6.90
N ASP A 546 -20.50 0.26 -6.52
CA ASP A 546 -21.92 0.56 -6.67
C ASP A 546 -22.09 2.04 -7.09
N PRO A 547 -21.73 2.38 -8.35
CA PRO A 547 -21.71 3.77 -8.81
C PRO A 547 -23.12 4.38 -8.80
N LEU A 548 -23.20 5.66 -8.41
CA LEU A 548 -24.46 6.42 -8.38
C LEU A 548 -24.92 6.89 -9.76
N SER A 549 -24.04 6.83 -10.77
CA SER A 549 -24.41 7.16 -12.14
C SER A 549 -25.40 6.12 -12.70
N ARG A 550 -26.15 6.47 -13.71
CA ARG A 550 -26.91 5.48 -14.48
C ARG A 550 -26.03 4.72 -15.47
N PRO A 551 -26.42 3.49 -15.90
CA PRO A 551 -25.77 2.80 -17.01
C PRO A 551 -25.70 3.67 -18.26
N ALA A 552 -24.62 3.55 -19.00
CA ALA A 552 -24.45 4.20 -20.30
C ALA A 552 -24.93 3.30 -21.43
N LEU A 553 -25.42 3.91 -22.50
CA LEU A 553 -25.96 3.25 -23.66
C LEU A 553 -25.57 4.00 -24.93
N ALA A 554 -25.06 3.28 -25.94
CA ALA A 554 -25.06 3.71 -27.33
C ALA A 554 -25.91 2.73 -28.16
N ALA A 555 -26.52 3.19 -29.22
CA ALA A 555 -27.33 2.32 -30.08
C ALA A 555 -27.33 2.81 -31.53
N GLN A 556 -27.30 1.84 -32.46
CA GLN A 556 -27.41 2.06 -33.90
C GLN A 556 -28.52 1.15 -34.47
N ARG A 557 -29.18 1.58 -35.54
CA ARG A 557 -30.17 0.78 -36.24
C ARG A 557 -29.72 0.54 -37.68
N SER A 558 -29.79 -0.72 -38.10
CA SER A 558 -29.55 -1.14 -39.47
C SER A 558 -30.48 -2.28 -39.79
N ASN A 559 -31.19 -2.20 -40.94
CA ASN A 559 -32.09 -3.24 -41.43
C ASN A 559 -33.10 -3.75 -40.40
N GLY A 560 -33.75 -2.83 -39.66
CA GLY A 560 -34.74 -3.17 -38.66
C GLY A 560 -34.18 -3.77 -37.34
N VAL A 561 -32.86 -3.93 -37.24
CA VAL A 561 -32.19 -4.46 -36.06
C VAL A 561 -31.49 -3.34 -35.30
N VAL A 562 -31.74 -3.22 -34.00
CA VAL A 562 -31.00 -2.36 -33.11
C VAL A 562 -29.79 -3.12 -32.53
N THR A 563 -28.62 -2.55 -32.73
CA THR A 563 -27.40 -2.93 -32.00
C THR A 563 -27.16 -1.90 -30.90
N ALA A 564 -27.14 -2.34 -29.67
CA ALA A 564 -26.97 -1.52 -28.48
C ALA A 564 -25.71 -1.95 -27.72
N TRP A 565 -24.97 -0.97 -27.20
CA TRP A 565 -23.78 -1.19 -26.36
C TRP A 565 -24.06 -0.63 -24.97
N ALA A 566 -24.06 -1.51 -23.99
CA ALA A 566 -24.37 -1.18 -22.59
C ALA A 566 -23.13 -1.29 -21.70
N SER A 567 -22.86 -0.28 -20.90
CA SER A 567 -21.82 -0.31 -19.88
C SER A 567 -22.27 0.41 -18.61
N TRP A 568 -21.60 0.07 -17.50
CA TRP A 568 -21.77 0.82 -16.25
C TRP A 568 -20.46 0.75 -15.48
N ASN A 569 -19.66 1.81 -15.64
CA ASN A 569 -18.30 1.89 -15.12
C ASN A 569 -18.26 1.66 -13.60
N GLY A 570 -17.61 0.58 -13.18
CA GLY A 570 -17.45 0.23 -11.76
C GLY A 570 -18.61 -0.52 -11.13
N ALA A 571 -19.72 -0.78 -11.83
CA ALA A 571 -20.84 -1.55 -11.29
C ALA A 571 -20.52 -3.05 -11.27
N THR A 572 -19.97 -3.53 -10.16
CA THR A 572 -19.48 -4.93 -10.06
C THR A 572 -20.58 -5.95 -9.84
N ARG A 573 -21.79 -5.53 -9.47
CA ARG A 573 -22.94 -6.43 -9.24
C ARG A 573 -23.67 -6.84 -10.53
N VAL A 574 -23.51 -6.11 -11.64
CA VAL A 574 -24.17 -6.40 -12.91
C VAL A 574 -23.71 -7.77 -13.43
N ARG A 575 -24.65 -8.65 -13.72
CA ARG A 575 -24.43 -9.97 -14.33
C ARG A 575 -25.08 -10.10 -15.69
N GLN A 576 -26.17 -9.37 -15.93
CA GLN A 576 -26.95 -9.44 -17.16
C GLN A 576 -27.47 -8.07 -17.57
N TRP A 577 -27.77 -7.94 -18.85
CA TRP A 577 -28.41 -6.79 -19.45
C TRP A 577 -29.72 -7.17 -20.12
N ARG A 578 -30.71 -6.28 -20.09
CA ARG A 578 -31.96 -6.39 -20.81
C ARG A 578 -32.20 -5.15 -21.65
N LEU A 579 -32.48 -5.32 -22.96
CA LEU A 579 -32.92 -4.22 -23.81
C LEU A 579 -34.39 -3.89 -23.54
N LEU A 580 -34.70 -2.63 -23.56
CA LEU A 580 -36.05 -2.07 -23.56
C LEU A 580 -36.23 -1.24 -24.81
N ALA A 581 -37.43 -1.23 -25.37
CA ALA A 581 -37.76 -0.44 -26.55
C ALA A 581 -39.21 0.07 -26.51
N GLY A 582 -39.49 1.21 -27.10
CA GLY A 582 -40.81 1.82 -27.12
C GLY A 582 -40.95 3.02 -28.03
N SER A 583 -42.18 3.51 -28.18
CA SER A 583 -42.54 4.67 -29.00
C SER A 583 -42.15 6.00 -28.30
N SER A 584 -42.12 6.02 -26.95
CA SER A 584 -41.71 7.17 -26.15
C SER A 584 -40.69 6.78 -25.07
N PRO A 585 -39.94 7.73 -24.50
CA PRO A 585 -38.98 7.47 -23.42
C PRO A 585 -39.60 6.82 -22.17
N ASP A 586 -40.85 7.07 -21.89
CA ASP A 586 -41.53 6.63 -20.67
C ASP A 586 -42.32 5.32 -20.88
N GLN A 587 -42.56 4.90 -22.14
CA GLN A 587 -43.28 3.68 -22.51
C GLN A 587 -42.33 2.65 -23.16
N LEU A 588 -41.47 2.10 -22.34
CA LEU A 588 -40.48 1.10 -22.79
C LEU A 588 -40.85 -0.30 -22.31
N LEU A 589 -41.00 -1.21 -23.26
CA LEU A 589 -41.28 -2.62 -23.02
C LEU A 589 -39.97 -3.45 -23.14
N ARG A 590 -39.97 -4.61 -22.53
CA ARG A 590 -38.85 -5.56 -22.61
C ARG A 590 -38.79 -6.16 -24.03
N VAL A 591 -37.60 -6.17 -24.63
CA VAL A 591 -37.34 -6.75 -25.94
C VAL A 591 -36.26 -7.81 -25.86
N GLY A 592 -36.53 -8.99 -26.40
CA GLY A 592 -35.59 -10.12 -26.39
C GLY A 592 -35.27 -10.71 -25.02
N SER A 593 -34.28 -11.60 -24.98
CA SER A 593 -33.80 -12.26 -23.77
C SER A 593 -32.82 -11.40 -23.01
N ARG A 594 -32.51 -11.80 -21.78
CA ARG A 594 -31.37 -11.22 -21.00
C ARG A 594 -30.06 -11.65 -21.66
N VAL A 595 -29.10 -10.73 -21.74
CA VAL A 595 -27.76 -10.98 -22.27
C VAL A 595 -26.77 -10.98 -21.12
N PRO A 596 -25.94 -12.02 -20.92
CA PRO A 596 -24.87 -12.00 -19.93
C PRO A 596 -23.96 -10.80 -20.15
N ARG A 597 -23.42 -10.26 -19.05
CA ARG A 597 -22.40 -9.23 -19.12
C ARG A 597 -21.12 -9.79 -19.73
N HIS A 598 -20.57 -9.09 -20.70
CA HIS A 598 -19.25 -9.34 -21.27
C HIS A 598 -18.36 -8.11 -21.07
N GLY A 599 -17.31 -8.24 -20.27
CA GLY A 599 -16.33 -7.18 -20.02
C GLY A 599 -16.94 -5.87 -19.52
N PHE A 600 -16.34 -4.75 -19.93
CA PHE A 600 -16.80 -3.41 -19.59
C PHE A 600 -18.06 -3.03 -20.34
N GLU A 601 -18.13 -3.31 -21.66
CA GLU A 601 -19.23 -2.97 -22.54
C GLU A 601 -19.80 -4.23 -23.19
N THR A 602 -21.11 -4.44 -23.05
CA THR A 602 -21.83 -5.58 -23.59
C THR A 602 -22.67 -5.16 -24.80
N ARG A 603 -22.52 -5.89 -25.91
CA ARG A 603 -23.30 -5.68 -27.14
C ARG A 603 -24.60 -6.51 -27.08
N LEU A 604 -25.73 -5.85 -27.31
CA LEU A 604 -27.04 -6.46 -27.45
C LEU A 604 -27.55 -6.22 -28.89
N ARG A 605 -28.21 -7.23 -29.51
CA ARG A 605 -28.82 -7.08 -30.82
C ARG A 605 -30.26 -7.58 -30.76
N GLN A 606 -31.21 -6.77 -31.20
CA GLN A 606 -32.61 -7.14 -31.21
C GLN A 606 -33.31 -6.49 -32.42
N PRO A 607 -34.13 -7.26 -33.14
CA PRO A 607 -35.04 -6.71 -34.16
C PRO A 607 -36.08 -5.84 -33.44
N THR A 608 -36.17 -4.55 -33.79
CA THR A 608 -37.20 -3.65 -33.30
C THR A 608 -37.23 -2.38 -34.12
N GLY A 609 -38.42 -1.89 -34.46
CA GLY A 609 -38.70 -0.62 -35.11
C GLY A 609 -38.91 0.53 -34.11
N ALA A 610 -38.85 0.25 -32.81
CA ALA A 610 -39.19 1.22 -31.76
C ALA A 610 -38.31 2.47 -31.82
N ARG A 611 -38.92 3.63 -31.60
CA ARG A 611 -38.23 4.95 -31.70
C ARG A 611 -37.19 5.17 -30.61
N TYR A 612 -37.39 4.61 -29.40
CA TYR A 612 -36.53 4.74 -28.25
C TYR A 612 -36.09 3.40 -27.73
N VAL A 613 -34.86 3.35 -27.21
CA VAL A 613 -34.29 2.18 -26.52
C VAL A 613 -33.62 2.59 -25.21
N ALA A 614 -33.62 1.66 -24.26
CA ALA A 614 -32.87 1.75 -23.00
C ALA A 614 -32.36 0.37 -22.61
N VAL A 615 -31.47 0.31 -21.61
CA VAL A 615 -31.01 -0.98 -21.05
C VAL A 615 -31.22 -1.00 -19.54
N ARG A 616 -31.58 -2.18 -19.01
CA ARG A 616 -31.60 -2.48 -17.57
C ARG A 616 -30.41 -3.33 -17.20
N ALA A 617 -29.69 -2.89 -16.18
CA ALA A 617 -28.66 -3.67 -15.51
C ALA A 617 -29.31 -4.61 -14.48
N ILE A 618 -28.93 -5.87 -14.46
CA ILE A 618 -29.56 -6.93 -13.67
C ILE A 618 -28.44 -7.69 -12.91
N ASP A 619 -28.68 -7.98 -11.63
CA ASP A 619 -27.76 -8.76 -10.80
C ASP A 619 -27.90 -10.28 -10.98
N GLY A 620 -27.13 -11.06 -10.18
CA GLY A 620 -27.16 -12.52 -10.25
C GLY A 620 -28.45 -13.17 -9.75
N GLN A 621 -29.24 -12.45 -8.94
CA GLN A 621 -30.55 -12.89 -8.44
C GLN A 621 -31.69 -12.48 -9.39
N GLY A 622 -31.39 -11.69 -10.41
CA GLY A 622 -32.39 -11.22 -11.37
C GLY A 622 -33.05 -9.89 -11.00
N HIS A 623 -32.58 -9.21 -9.95
CA HIS A 623 -33.07 -7.89 -9.57
C HIS A 623 -32.55 -6.82 -10.52
N VAL A 624 -33.40 -5.84 -10.81
CA VAL A 624 -33.01 -4.66 -11.59
C VAL A 624 -32.22 -3.71 -10.68
N LEU A 625 -30.97 -3.45 -11.04
CA LEU A 625 -30.10 -2.53 -10.33
C LEU A 625 -30.33 -1.07 -10.76
N ALA A 626 -30.41 -0.84 -12.07
CA ALA A 626 -30.66 0.47 -12.66
C ALA A 626 -31.08 0.36 -14.13
N GLN A 627 -31.56 1.50 -14.67
CA GLN A 627 -31.90 1.66 -16.08
C GLN A 627 -31.18 2.87 -16.67
N SER A 628 -30.68 2.75 -17.89
CA SER A 628 -30.10 3.88 -18.62
C SER A 628 -31.18 4.92 -18.98
N PRO A 629 -30.80 6.16 -19.30
CA PRO A 629 -31.66 7.04 -20.07
C PRO A 629 -32.12 6.37 -21.37
N ALA A 630 -33.34 6.71 -21.82
CA ALA A 630 -33.81 6.31 -23.14
C ALA A 630 -33.15 7.17 -24.22
N ILE A 631 -32.69 6.53 -25.30
CA ILE A 631 -32.08 7.22 -26.45
C ILE A 631 -32.75 6.78 -27.75
N ARG A 632 -32.61 7.59 -28.79
CA ARG A 632 -32.92 7.21 -30.17
C ARG A 632 -31.71 6.48 -30.78
N PRO A 633 -31.87 5.26 -31.33
CA PRO A 633 -30.79 4.64 -32.11
C PRO A 633 -30.41 5.53 -33.32
N ARG A 634 -29.13 5.67 -33.57
CA ARG A 634 -28.59 6.37 -34.74
C ARG A 634 -28.64 5.52 -35.96
#